data_8be4e7d11645c212f10375c906938d07
#
_entry.id   8be4e7d11645c212f10375c906938d07
#
_cell.length_a   1.000
_cell.length_b   1.000
_cell.length_c   1.000
_cell.angle_alpha   90.00
_cell.angle_beta   90.00
_cell.angle_gamma   90.00
#
_symmetry.space_group_name_H-M   'P 1'
#
loop_
_entity.id
_entity.type
_entity.pdbx_description
1 polymer ?
#
loop_
_entity_poly.entity_id
_entity_poly.type
_entity_poly.pdbx_seq_one_letter_code
_entity_poly.pdbx_strand_id
1 'polypeptide(L)' 'MALNDLHVEAVAGIVDRVINRYQRDPTCMLQILREVQEALDWVPPEAIDRMQTMLGVPRTKIEGVAGFY' A
#
# COMPACT_ATOMS: atom_id res chain seq x y z
N MET A 1 9.38 13.05 18.45
CA MET A 1 8.63 12.20 17.50
C MET A 1 9.03 10.76 17.68
N ALA A 2 8.07 9.86 17.75
CA ALA A 2 8.34 8.44 17.92
C ALA A 2 8.84 7.82 16.61
N LEU A 3 9.68 6.78 16.72
CA LEU A 3 10.16 6.05 15.56
C LEU A 3 9.02 5.47 14.73
N ASN A 4 7.93 5.07 15.41
CA ASN A 4 6.74 4.54 14.73
C ASN A 4 6.10 5.56 13.78
N ASP A 5 6.07 6.83 14.20
CA ASP A 5 5.50 7.89 13.37
C ASP A 5 6.33 8.09 12.09
N LEU A 6 7.67 8.06 12.23
CA LEU A 6 8.56 8.16 11.08
C LEU A 6 8.40 6.98 10.13
N HIS A 7 8.23 5.77 10.69
CA HIS A 7 8.01 4.58 9.88
C HIS A 7 6.70 4.68 9.10
N VAL A 8 5.63 5.07 9.76
CA VAL A 8 4.31 5.19 9.12
C VAL A 8 4.34 6.24 8.02
N GLU A 9 4.98 7.39 8.26
CA GLU A 9 5.11 8.44 7.25
C GLU A 9 5.92 7.96 6.04
N ALA A 10 7.00 7.23 6.28
CA ALA A 10 7.83 6.71 5.20
C ALA A 10 7.06 5.71 4.35
N VAL A 11 6.32 4.81 4.99
CA VAL A 11 5.49 3.83 4.30
C VAL A 11 4.41 4.53 3.49
N ALA A 12 3.70 5.50 4.08
CA ALA A 12 2.66 6.25 3.39
C ALA A 12 3.20 6.96 2.16
N GLY A 13 4.38 7.57 2.26
CA GLY A 13 5.00 8.26 1.14
C GLY A 13 5.33 7.34 -0.02
N ILE A 14 5.84 6.14 0.29
CA ILE A 14 6.15 5.15 -0.73
C ILE A 14 4.87 4.65 -1.39
N VAL A 15 3.86 4.32 -0.60
CA VAL A 15 2.59 3.83 -1.11
C VAL A 15 1.91 4.89 -1.98
N ASP A 16 1.91 6.13 -1.53
CA ASP A 16 1.30 7.23 -2.29
C ASP A 16 1.96 7.40 -3.65
N ARG A 17 3.30 7.32 -3.70
CA ARG A 17 4.02 7.43 -4.97
C ARG A 17 3.65 6.31 -5.93
N VAL A 18 3.59 5.09 -5.42
CA VAL A 18 3.22 3.94 -6.26
C VAL A 18 1.79 4.09 -6.76
N ILE A 19 0.85 4.42 -5.87
CA ILE A 19 -0.55 4.58 -6.24
C ILE A 19 -0.73 5.68 -7.28
N ASN A 20 -0.06 6.81 -7.11
CA ASN A 20 -0.15 7.93 -8.05
C ASN A 20 0.43 7.56 -9.41
N ARG A 21 1.47 6.73 -9.45
CA ARG A 21 2.04 6.26 -10.70
C ARG A 21 1.03 5.47 -11.53
N TYR A 22 0.09 4.80 -10.87
CA TYR A 22 -0.99 4.07 -11.52
C TYR A 22 -2.29 4.87 -11.55
N GLN A 23 -2.22 6.19 -11.32
CA GLN A 23 -3.35 7.11 -11.44
C GLN A 23 -4.51 6.76 -10.50
N ARG A 24 -4.19 6.19 -9.34
CA ARG A 24 -5.16 5.76 -8.33
C ARG A 24 -6.20 4.79 -8.87
N ASP A 25 -5.79 3.98 -9.82
CA ASP A 25 -6.69 3.02 -10.47
C ASP A 25 -6.77 1.73 -9.65
N PRO A 26 -7.92 1.42 -9.03
CA PRO A 26 -8.04 0.22 -8.21
C PRO A 26 -7.91 -1.08 -9.02
N THR A 27 -8.08 -1.02 -10.34
CA THR A 27 -7.87 -2.20 -11.19
C THR A 27 -6.40 -2.56 -11.31
N CYS A 28 -5.51 -1.64 -10.95
CA CYS A 28 -4.05 -1.88 -10.94
C CYS A 28 -3.55 -2.34 -9.58
N MET A 29 -4.43 -2.84 -8.71
CA MET A 29 -4.09 -3.19 -7.34
C MET A 29 -2.95 -4.20 -7.24
N LEU A 30 -2.93 -5.21 -8.11
CA LEU A 30 -1.87 -6.22 -8.08
C LEU A 30 -0.50 -5.61 -8.40
N GLN A 31 -0.46 -4.74 -9.40
CA GLN A 31 0.77 -4.05 -9.77
C GLN A 31 1.24 -3.14 -8.64
N ILE A 32 0.30 -2.44 -8.01
CA ILE A 32 0.60 -1.56 -6.89
C ILE A 32 1.17 -2.37 -5.72
N LEU A 33 0.53 -3.48 -5.37
CA LEU A 33 1.00 -4.35 -4.31
C LEU A 33 2.41 -4.88 -4.57
N ARG A 34 2.69 -5.27 -5.81
CA ARG A 34 4.02 -5.76 -6.18
C ARG A 34 5.09 -4.69 -6.00
N GLU A 35 4.82 -3.47 -6.44
CA GLU A 35 5.79 -2.39 -6.30
C GLU A 35 6.00 -2.01 -4.83
N VAL A 36 4.93 -2.00 -4.06
CA VAL A 36 5.05 -1.75 -2.61
C VAL A 36 5.90 -2.84 -1.97
N GLN A 37 5.66 -4.08 -2.31
CA GLN A 37 6.42 -5.20 -1.78
C GLN A 37 7.90 -5.11 -2.16
N GLU A 38 8.20 -4.74 -3.39
CA GLU A 38 9.58 -4.56 -3.83
C GLU A 38 10.28 -3.44 -3.06
N ALA A 39 9.57 -2.35 -2.81
CA ALA A 39 10.15 -1.20 -2.13
C ALA A 39 10.37 -1.44 -0.64
N LEU A 40 9.50 -2.24 -0.02
CA LEU A 40 9.49 -2.41 1.44
C LEU A 40 9.88 -3.83 1.89
N ASP A 41 10.12 -4.75 0.96
CA ASP A 41 10.39 -6.18 1.18
C ASP A 41 9.17 -6.97 1.65
N TRP A 42 8.09 -6.31 2.01
CA TRP A 42 6.81 -6.92 2.40
C TRP A 42 5.73 -5.85 2.32
N VAL A 43 4.50 -6.24 2.56
CA VAL A 43 3.39 -5.27 2.57
C VAL A 43 2.93 -5.09 4.01
N PRO A 44 3.41 -4.05 4.69
CA PRO A 44 3.02 -3.83 6.09
C PRO A 44 1.56 -3.39 6.21
N PRO A 45 0.94 -3.58 7.40
CA PRO A 45 -0.46 -3.17 7.61
C PRO A 45 -0.71 -1.70 7.30
N GLU A 46 0.26 -0.83 7.56
CA GLU A 46 0.14 0.60 7.28
C GLU A 46 -0.02 0.85 5.78
N ALA A 47 0.66 0.05 4.94
CA ALA A 47 0.53 0.17 3.50
C ALA A 47 -0.87 -0.23 3.04
N ILE A 48 -1.42 -1.29 3.63
CA ILE A 48 -2.78 -1.74 3.31
C ILE A 48 -3.80 -0.68 3.70
N ASP A 49 -3.66 -0.11 4.89
CA ASP A 49 -4.53 0.96 5.35
C ASP A 49 -4.50 2.15 4.38
N ARG A 50 -3.32 2.52 3.93
CA ARG A 50 -3.15 3.63 2.99
C ARG A 50 -3.77 3.31 1.64
N MET A 51 -3.59 2.08 1.15
CA MET A 51 -4.21 1.65 -0.10
C MET A 51 -5.73 1.69 0.00
N GLN A 52 -6.29 1.24 1.11
CA GLN A 52 -7.72 1.30 1.34
C GLN A 52 -8.23 2.74 1.22
N THR A 53 -7.56 3.66 1.86
CA THR A 53 -7.93 5.08 1.85
C THR A 53 -7.82 5.68 0.45
N MET A 54 -6.70 5.42 -0.21
CA MET A 54 -6.39 6.07 -1.49
C MET A 54 -7.16 5.47 -2.66
N LEU A 55 -7.40 4.17 -2.63
CA LEU A 55 -8.07 3.47 -3.75
C LEU A 55 -9.56 3.29 -3.51
N GLY A 56 -10.04 3.51 -2.29
CA GLY A 56 -11.45 3.29 -1.95
C GLY A 56 -11.86 1.84 -2.03
N VAL A 57 -10.95 0.91 -1.72
CA VAL A 57 -11.18 -0.52 -1.79
C VAL A 57 -11.13 -1.11 -0.38
N PRO A 58 -12.06 -2.01 -0.03
CA PRO A 58 -12.04 -2.63 1.31
C PRO A 58 -10.74 -3.38 1.59
N ARG A 59 -10.30 -3.34 2.84
CA ARG A 59 -9.09 -4.02 3.29
C ARG A 59 -9.12 -5.51 2.94
N THR A 60 -10.26 -6.16 3.13
CA THR A 60 -10.41 -7.59 2.85
C THR A 60 -10.12 -7.91 1.38
N LYS A 61 -10.52 -7.03 0.48
CA LYS A 61 -10.26 -7.23 -0.94
C LYS A 61 -8.79 -7.06 -1.26
N ILE A 62 -8.13 -6.07 -0.65
CA ILE A 62 -6.69 -5.86 -0.83
C ILE A 62 -5.92 -7.08 -0.33
N GLU A 63 -6.27 -7.57 0.84
CA GLU A 63 -5.62 -8.74 1.43
C GLU A 63 -5.85 -9.99 0.58
N GLY A 64 -7.06 -10.14 0.03
CA GLY A 64 -7.37 -11.26 -0.85
C GLY A 64 -6.55 -11.24 -2.14
N VAL A 65 -6.38 -10.07 -2.74
CA VAL A 65 -5.57 -9.94 -3.96
C VAL A 65 -4.09 -10.17 -3.66
N ALA A 66 -3.63 -9.70 -2.53
CA ALA A 66 -2.24 -9.88 -2.12
C ALA A 66 -1.89 -11.35 -1.89
N GLY A 67 -2.87 -12.18 -1.70
CA GLY A 67 -2.65 -13.63 -1.62
C GLY A 67 -1.86 -14.05 -0.41
N PHE A 68 -1.97 -13.37 0.60
CA PHE A 68 -1.12 -13.43 1.64
C PHE A 68 -1.21 -14.47 2.62
N TYR A 69 -0.34 -14.90 2.60
CA TYR A 69 0.93 -14.73 3.19
C TYR A 69 0.84 -14.75 4.66
#